data_af06227baf09336175675305b6cf00ab
#
_entry.id   af06227baf09336175675305b6cf00ab
#
_cell.length_a   1.000
_cell.length_b   1.000
_cell.length_c   1.000
_cell.angle_alpha   90.00
_cell.angle_beta   90.00
_cell.angle_gamma   90.00
#
_symmetry.space_group_name_H-M   'P 1'
#
loop_
_entity.id
_entity.type
_entity.pdbx_description
1 polymer ?
#
loop_
_entity_poly.entity_id
_entity_poly.type
_entity_poly.pdbx_seq_one_letter_code
_entity_poly.pdbx_strand_id
1 'polypeptide(L)'
;MVGFANGRCNQENLVEQLKNGVGALRAPVNTLESNWAYMVIGALAWNLKAWLALLQPSTAHRQQLLTMEFRKFLGEVVLLPCQVVREGRRLIYRLLRWNPWVNVLCRVSELLRKLRLT
;
A
#
# COMPACT_ATOMS: atom_id res chain seq x y z
N MET A 1 21.58 -12.06 20.98
CA MET A 1 20.33 -11.50 21.58
C MET A 1 19.70 -10.32 20.85
N VAL A 2 20.41 -9.62 19.99
CA VAL A 2 19.90 -8.46 19.24
C VAL A 2 18.84 -8.84 18.17
N GLY A 3 18.91 -10.04 17.58
CA GLY A 3 17.98 -10.47 16.52
C GLY A 3 16.54 -10.70 16.98
N PHE A 4 16.31 -11.13 18.20
CA PHE A 4 14.96 -11.37 18.74
C PHE A 4 14.20 -10.07 19.06
N ALA A 5 14.91 -9.03 19.50
CA ALA A 5 14.31 -7.73 19.77
C ALA A 5 13.80 -7.04 18.49
N ASN A 6 14.56 -7.11 17.39
CA ASN A 6 14.13 -6.54 16.10
C ASN A 6 12.91 -7.25 15.50
N GLY A 7 12.80 -8.58 15.67
CA GLY A 7 11.63 -9.32 15.22
C GLY A 7 10.36 -8.93 16.00
N ARG A 8 10.47 -8.68 17.29
CA ARG A 8 9.36 -8.26 18.15
C ARG A 8 8.87 -6.85 17.80
N CYS A 9 9.78 -5.90 17.62
CA CYS A 9 9.44 -4.54 17.18
C CYS A 9 8.74 -4.53 15.81
N ASN A 10 9.13 -5.40 14.89
CA ASN A 10 8.49 -5.51 13.58
C ASN A 10 7.07 -6.08 13.68
N GLN A 11 6.83 -7.06 14.57
CA GLN A 11 5.50 -7.60 14.82
C GLN A 11 4.58 -6.56 15.47
N GLU A 12 5.07 -5.82 16.45
CA GLU A 12 4.33 -4.74 17.11
C GLU A 12 3.93 -3.66 16.11
N ASN A 13 4.86 -3.25 15.23
CA ASN A 13 4.57 -2.28 14.17
C ASN A 13 3.52 -2.83 13.19
N LEU A 14 3.60 -4.10 12.82
CA LEU A 14 2.60 -4.73 11.96
C LEU A 14 1.21 -4.74 12.60
N VAL A 15 1.12 -5.14 13.86
CA VAL A 15 -0.13 -5.14 14.61
C VAL A 15 -0.70 -3.74 14.74
N GLU A 16 0.14 -2.75 15.00
CA GLU A 16 -0.25 -1.35 15.08
C GLU A 16 -0.79 -0.83 13.73
N GLN A 17 -0.13 -1.15 12.63
CA GLN A 17 -0.61 -0.79 11.29
C GLN A 17 -1.95 -1.45 10.95
N LEU A 18 -2.15 -2.71 11.33
CA LEU A 18 -3.43 -3.41 11.13
C LEU A 18 -4.55 -2.82 12.00
N LYS A 19 -4.23 -2.43 13.23
CA LYS A 19 -5.18 -1.85 14.17
C LYS A 19 -5.56 -0.42 13.81
N ASN A 20 -4.58 0.44 13.65
CA ASN A 20 -4.75 1.89 13.54
C ASN A 20 -4.73 2.39 12.10
N GLY A 21 -3.89 1.81 11.24
CA GLY A 21 -3.75 2.21 9.85
C GLY A 21 -4.89 1.73 8.97
N VAL A 22 -5.05 0.41 8.88
CA VAL A 22 -6.08 -0.24 8.06
C VAL A 22 -7.41 -0.34 8.79
N GLY A 23 -7.40 -0.28 10.13
CA GLY A 23 -8.59 -0.45 10.95
C GLY A 23 -9.15 -1.87 10.97
N ALA A 24 -8.34 -2.88 10.67
CA ALA A 24 -8.78 -4.28 10.55
C ALA A 24 -9.37 -4.85 11.83
N LEU A 25 -8.99 -4.32 12.99
CA LEU A 25 -9.51 -4.75 14.29
C LEU A 25 -10.70 -3.92 14.79
N ARG A 26 -11.20 -2.99 13.98
CA ARG A 26 -12.46 -2.31 14.29
C ARG A 26 -13.62 -3.23 13.97
N ALA A 27 -14.65 -3.18 14.81
CA ALA A 27 -15.91 -3.88 14.60
C ALA A 27 -17.00 -2.88 14.16
N PRO A 28 -17.05 -2.48 12.88
CA PRO A 28 -17.95 -1.41 12.42
C PRO A 28 -19.41 -1.85 12.30
N VAL A 29 -19.68 -3.15 12.41
CA VAL A 29 -21.00 -3.74 12.21
C VAL A 29 -21.39 -4.68 13.36
N ASN A 30 -22.68 -4.97 13.47
CA ASN A 30 -23.23 -5.72 14.62
C ASN A 30 -23.15 -7.24 14.44
N THR A 31 -22.71 -7.76 13.31
CA THR A 31 -22.60 -9.19 13.05
C THR A 31 -21.16 -9.67 13.04
N LEU A 32 -20.91 -10.86 13.58
CA LEU A 32 -19.57 -11.42 13.67
C LEU A 32 -18.99 -11.71 12.28
N GLU A 33 -19.78 -12.26 11.38
CA GLU A 33 -19.36 -12.61 10.03
C GLU A 33 -18.94 -11.37 9.23
N SER A 34 -19.70 -10.28 9.33
CA SER A 34 -19.38 -9.02 8.65
C SER A 34 -18.12 -8.38 9.21
N ASN A 35 -17.90 -8.45 10.53
CA ASN A 35 -16.66 -7.96 11.14
C ASN A 35 -15.46 -8.81 10.72
N TRP A 36 -15.63 -10.12 10.60
CA TRP A 36 -14.59 -11.02 10.11
C TRP A 36 -14.22 -10.71 8.65
N ALA A 37 -15.22 -10.54 7.79
CA ALA A 37 -15.00 -10.13 6.41
C ALA A 37 -14.23 -8.78 6.33
N TYR A 38 -14.57 -7.82 7.18
CA TYR A 38 -13.87 -6.55 7.28
C TYR A 38 -12.40 -6.71 7.68
N MET A 39 -12.11 -7.58 8.65
CA MET A 39 -10.72 -7.91 9.04
C MET A 39 -9.93 -8.51 7.89
N VAL A 40 -10.51 -9.46 7.15
CA VAL A 40 -9.88 -10.10 5.99
C VAL A 40 -9.56 -9.08 4.90
N ILE A 41 -10.50 -8.19 4.58
CA ILE A 41 -10.30 -7.12 3.59
C ILE A 41 -9.19 -6.16 4.06
N GLY A 42 -9.17 -5.81 5.33
CA GLY A 42 -8.11 -4.98 5.90
C GLY A 42 -6.72 -5.63 5.79
N ALA A 43 -6.62 -6.91 6.12
CA ALA A 43 -5.38 -7.68 5.98
C ALA A 43 -4.94 -7.78 4.51
N LEU A 44 -5.87 -7.97 3.57
CA LEU A 44 -5.60 -7.98 2.14
C LEU A 44 -5.04 -6.62 1.66
N ALA A 45 -5.64 -5.52 2.09
CA ALA A 45 -5.15 -4.18 1.76
C ALA A 45 -3.72 -3.95 2.25
N TRP A 46 -3.39 -4.41 3.45
CA TRP A 46 -2.04 -4.34 3.97
C TRP A 46 -1.06 -5.22 3.18
N ASN A 47 -1.45 -6.44 2.80
CA ASN A 47 -0.65 -7.32 1.96
C ASN A 47 -0.36 -6.71 0.59
N LEU A 48 -1.32 -6.03 -0.03
CA LEU A 48 -1.12 -5.32 -1.29
C LEU A 48 -0.07 -4.20 -1.15
N LYS A 49 -0.10 -3.46 -0.05
CA LYS A 49 0.95 -2.47 0.28
C LYS A 49 2.32 -3.14 0.41
N ALA A 50 2.41 -4.26 1.13
CA ALA A 50 3.66 -5.00 1.31
C ALA A 50 4.20 -5.54 -0.04
N TRP A 51 3.35 -6.07 -0.90
CA TRP A 51 3.75 -6.51 -2.24
C TRP A 51 4.26 -5.36 -3.10
N LEU A 52 3.59 -4.21 -3.08
CA LEU A 52 4.07 -3.01 -3.77
C LEU A 52 5.48 -2.62 -3.28
N ALA A 53 5.71 -2.71 -1.98
CA ALA A 53 7.02 -2.43 -1.40
C ALA A 53 8.08 -3.44 -1.86
N LEU A 54 7.75 -4.74 -1.87
CA LEU A 54 8.67 -5.81 -2.28
C LEU A 54 9.03 -5.75 -3.76
N LEU A 55 8.16 -5.21 -4.60
CA LEU A 55 8.44 -5.00 -6.02
C LEU A 55 9.45 -3.87 -6.28
N GLN A 56 9.82 -3.10 -5.27
CA GLN A 56 10.81 -2.04 -5.44
C GLN A 56 12.23 -2.60 -5.55
N PRO A 57 13.01 -2.21 -6.57
CA PRO A 57 14.40 -2.61 -6.70
C PRO A 57 15.30 -1.98 -5.64
N SER A 58 14.99 -0.75 -5.19
CA SER A 58 15.74 -0.04 -4.16
C SER A 58 15.40 -0.56 -2.77
N THR A 59 16.39 -1.06 -2.04
CA THR A 59 16.24 -1.51 -0.66
C THR A 59 15.76 -0.41 0.28
N ALA A 60 16.23 0.83 0.08
CA ALA A 60 15.83 1.99 0.87
C ALA A 60 14.34 2.31 0.68
N HIS A 61 13.85 2.38 -0.55
CA HIS A 61 12.43 2.61 -0.84
C HIS A 61 11.55 1.46 -0.35
N ARG A 62 12.02 0.22 -0.48
CA ARG A 62 11.34 -0.96 0.04
C ARG A 62 11.12 -0.87 1.54
N GLN A 63 12.18 -0.56 2.29
CA GLN A 63 12.12 -0.43 3.73
C GLN A 63 11.20 0.72 4.15
N GLN A 64 11.30 1.87 3.48
CA GLN A 64 10.44 3.02 3.75
C GLN A 64 8.96 2.69 3.52
N LEU A 65 8.62 2.00 2.43
CA LEU A 65 7.23 1.61 2.15
C LEU A 65 6.71 0.56 3.14
N LEU A 66 7.52 -0.41 3.53
CA LEU A 66 7.13 -1.43 4.51
C LEU A 66 6.82 -0.81 5.88
N THR A 67 7.66 0.11 6.33
CA THR A 67 7.52 0.75 7.65
C THR A 67 6.58 1.94 7.65
N MET A 68 6.22 2.47 6.46
CA MET A 68 5.31 3.61 6.32
C MET A 68 3.93 3.29 6.90
N GLU A 69 3.39 4.20 7.70
CA GLU A 69 2.03 4.11 8.20
C GLU A 69 1.02 4.00 7.04
N PHE A 70 0.02 3.11 7.16
CA PHE A 70 -0.92 2.83 6.08
C PHE A 70 -1.72 4.06 5.64
N ARG A 71 -2.09 4.92 6.57
CA ARG A 71 -2.79 6.18 6.26
C ARG A 71 -1.93 7.12 5.43
N LYS A 72 -0.64 7.22 5.75
CA LYS A 72 0.33 7.99 4.98
C LYS A 72 0.53 7.38 3.58
N PHE A 73 0.65 6.07 3.49
CA PHE A 73 0.71 5.35 2.22
C PHE A 73 -0.49 5.65 1.32
N LEU A 74 -1.70 5.62 1.86
CA LEU A 74 -2.90 5.98 1.09
C LEU A 74 -2.82 7.41 0.55
N GLY A 75 -2.44 8.37 1.37
CA GLY A 75 -2.38 9.79 0.98
C GLY A 75 -1.28 10.11 -0.03
N GLU A 76 -0.15 9.43 0.04
CA GLU A 76 1.02 9.74 -0.80
C GLU A 76 1.13 8.87 -2.06
N VAL A 77 0.61 7.65 -2.03
CA VAL A 77 0.78 6.69 -3.14
C VAL A 77 -0.53 6.40 -3.86
N VAL A 78 -1.62 6.23 -3.13
CA VAL A 78 -2.90 5.76 -3.70
C VAL A 78 -3.83 6.93 -4.04
N LEU A 79 -4.06 7.85 -3.11
CA LEU A 79 -4.99 8.97 -3.26
C LEU A 79 -4.31 10.18 -3.91
N LEU A 80 -3.71 9.96 -5.07
CA LEU A 80 -3.11 11.03 -5.85
C LEU A 80 -4.18 11.79 -6.64
N PRO A 81 -4.34 13.09 -6.43
CA PRO A 81 -5.28 13.89 -7.21
C PRO A 81 -4.83 13.91 -8.68
N CYS A 82 -5.69 13.47 -9.56
CA CYS A 82 -5.43 13.48 -10.99
C CYS A 82 -6.64 13.96 -11.78
N GLN A 83 -6.39 14.61 -12.89
CA GLN A 83 -7.37 14.94 -13.90
C GLN A 83 -7.32 13.89 -15.00
N VAL A 84 -8.46 13.29 -15.30
CA VAL A 84 -8.60 12.36 -16.41
C VAL A 84 -9.08 13.10 -17.63
N VAL A 85 -8.26 13.15 -18.67
CA VAL A 85 -8.59 13.80 -19.96
C VAL A 85 -8.66 12.73 -21.02
N ARG A 86 -9.75 12.74 -21.80
CA ARG A 86 -9.89 11.89 -22.96
C ARG A 86 -9.49 12.66 -24.22
N GLU A 87 -8.47 12.20 -24.88
CA GLU A 87 -7.99 12.77 -26.14
C GLU A 87 -8.01 11.69 -27.23
N GLY A 88 -8.99 11.73 -28.09
CA GLY A 88 -9.24 10.69 -29.08
C GLY A 88 -9.49 9.31 -28.45
N ARG A 89 -8.63 8.34 -28.75
CA ARG A 89 -8.69 6.98 -28.19
C ARG A 89 -7.81 6.77 -26.95
N ARG A 90 -7.18 7.83 -26.44
CA ARG A 90 -6.26 7.77 -25.28
C ARG A 90 -6.90 8.39 -24.06
N LEU A 91 -6.68 7.76 -22.90
CA LEU A 91 -6.94 8.34 -21.59
C LEU A 91 -5.63 8.86 -21.04
N ILE A 92 -5.60 10.15 -20.74
CA ILE A 92 -4.43 10.84 -20.20
C ILE A 92 -4.73 11.17 -18.73
N TYR A 93 -3.89 10.68 -17.84
CA TYR A 93 -3.95 10.99 -16.42
C TYR A 93 -2.95 12.10 -16.12
N ARG A 94 -3.45 13.31 -15.85
CA ARG A 94 -2.63 14.45 -15.45
C ARG A 94 -2.60 14.51 -13.94
N LEU A 95 -1.46 14.27 -13.33
CA LEU A 95 -1.28 14.39 -11.89
C LEU A 95 -1.29 15.88 -11.51
N LEU A 96 -2.16 16.24 -10.55
CA LEU A 96 -2.27 17.62 -10.06
C LEU A 96 -1.28 17.91 -8.94
N ARG A 97 -0.71 16.86 -8.34
CA ARG A 97 0.30 16.96 -7.30
C ARG A 97 1.45 16.01 -7.61
N TRP A 98 2.65 16.54 -7.57
CA TRP A 98 3.88 15.75 -7.68
C TRP A 98 4.38 15.34 -6.30
N ASN A 99 4.80 14.07 -6.17
CA ASN A 99 5.59 13.60 -5.04
C ASN A 99 6.58 12.51 -5.51
N PRO A 100 7.65 12.23 -4.75
CA PRO A 100 8.67 11.24 -5.14
C PRO A 100 8.13 9.83 -5.35
N TRP A 101 7.01 9.47 -4.72
CA TRP A 101 6.39 8.14 -4.80
C TRP A 101 5.71 7.88 -6.15
N VAL A 102 5.43 8.91 -6.93
CA VAL A 102 4.89 8.77 -8.30
C VAL A 102 5.86 7.99 -9.18
N ASN A 103 7.16 8.24 -9.08
CA ASN A 103 8.17 7.48 -9.81
C ASN A 103 8.19 6.00 -9.41
N VAL A 104 8.00 5.72 -8.13
CA VAL A 104 7.90 4.36 -7.59
C VAL A 104 6.68 3.65 -8.20
N LEU A 105 5.54 4.31 -8.25
CA LEU A 105 4.32 3.78 -8.84
C LEU A 105 4.46 3.50 -10.34
N CYS A 106 5.08 4.42 -11.09
CA CYS A 106 5.35 4.23 -12.52
C CYS A 106 6.25 3.02 -12.78
N ARG A 107 7.31 2.85 -12.00
CA ARG A 107 8.20 1.67 -12.10
C ARG A 107 7.48 0.36 -11.84
N VAL A 108 6.64 0.32 -10.82
CA VAL A 108 5.83 -0.88 -10.53
C VAL A 108 4.88 -1.19 -11.67
N SER A 109 4.22 -0.16 -12.22
CA SER A 109 3.35 -0.32 -13.40
C SER A 109 4.08 -0.91 -14.60
N GLU A 110 5.30 -0.47 -14.87
CA GLU A 110 6.14 -1.02 -15.93
C GLU A 110 6.53 -2.48 -15.67
N LEU A 111 6.91 -2.81 -14.45
CA LEU A 111 7.24 -4.17 -14.05
C LEU A 111 6.04 -5.11 -14.21
N LEU A 112 4.86 -4.69 -13.79
CA LEU A 112 3.62 -5.45 -13.93
C LEU A 112 3.23 -5.66 -15.41
N ARG A 113 3.45 -4.66 -16.26
CA ARG A 113 3.25 -4.82 -17.72
C ARG A 113 4.16 -5.89 -18.30
N LYS A 114 5.43 -5.90 -17.92
CA LYS A 114 6.40 -6.92 -18.38
C LYS A 114 6.00 -8.32 -17.94
N LEU A 115 5.49 -8.49 -16.73
CA LEU A 115 5.00 -9.78 -16.22
C LEU A 115 3.78 -10.30 -16.97
N ARG A 116 2.93 -9.40 -17.46
CA ARG A 116 1.71 -9.77 -18.21
C ARG A 116 2.01 -10.21 -19.66
N LEU A 117 3.18 -9.88 -20.20
CA LEU A 117 3.58 -10.20 -21.57
C LEU A 117 4.33 -11.54 -21.68
N THR A 118 4.58 -12.18 -20.58
CA THR A 118 5.17 -13.52 -20.50
C THR A 118 4.12 -14.56 -20.16
#